data_5ed9b5ae180bf2b51cbe4a57f757dc93
#
_entry.id   5ed9b5ae180bf2b51cbe4a57f757dc93
#
_cell.length_a   1.000
_cell.length_b   1.000
_cell.length_c   1.000
_cell.angle_alpha   90.00
_cell.angle_beta   90.00
_cell.angle_gamma   90.00
#
_symmetry.space_group_name_H-M   'P 1'
#
loop_
_entity.id
_entity.type
_entity.pdbx_description
1 polymer ?
#
loop_
_entity_poly.entity_id
_entity_poly.type
_entity_poly.pdbx_seq_one_letter_code
_entity_poly.pdbx_strand_id
1 'polypeptide(L)' 'MTKEEKYEAVPIWNRILLTLDEAASYTGIGINRIRRMTLDPNYEFVIYVGERRMIKRKKLDEYLETHYDI' A
#
# COMPACT_ATOMS: atom_id res chain seq x y z
N MET A 1 -18.39 16.99 -12.88
CA MET A 1 -17.31 16.32 -12.16
C MET A 1 -16.81 15.13 -12.91
N THR A 2 -15.54 14.96 -12.94
CA THR A 2 -14.91 13.85 -13.63
C THR A 2 -14.74 12.66 -12.67
N LYS A 3 -14.48 11.50 -13.22
CA LYS A 3 -14.17 10.33 -12.41
C LYS A 3 -12.92 10.54 -11.58
N GLU A 4 -11.96 11.27 -12.10
CA GLU A 4 -10.72 11.57 -11.41
C GLU A 4 -10.96 12.32 -10.12
N GLU A 5 -11.85 13.29 -10.14
CA GLU A 5 -12.18 14.05 -8.93
C GLU A 5 -12.79 13.15 -7.86
N LYS A 6 -13.59 12.16 -8.27
CA LYS A 6 -14.18 11.21 -7.33
C LYS A 6 -13.12 10.33 -6.67
N TYR A 7 -12.14 9.89 -7.46
CA TYR A 7 -11.06 9.07 -6.91
C TYR A 7 -10.20 9.88 -5.94
N GLU A 8 -9.94 11.13 -6.28
CA GLU A 8 -9.13 12.01 -5.43
C GLU A 8 -9.83 12.35 -4.12
N ALA A 9 -11.16 12.25 -4.10
CA ALA A 9 -11.92 12.55 -2.89
C ALA A 9 -11.75 11.49 -1.81
N VAL A 10 -11.21 10.32 -2.12
CA VAL A 10 -11.01 9.25 -1.13
C VAL A 10 -9.62 9.38 -0.54
N PRO A 11 -9.49 9.73 0.73
CA PRO A 11 -8.17 9.84 1.35
C PRO A 11 -7.48 8.48 1.45
N ILE A 12 -6.16 8.51 1.49
CA ILE A 12 -5.34 7.30 1.50
C ILE A 12 -5.76 6.33 2.60
N TRP A 13 -6.02 6.84 3.80
CA TRP A 13 -6.37 6.00 4.95
C TRP A 13 -7.72 5.32 4.84
N ASN A 14 -8.52 5.70 3.84
CA ASN A 14 -9.82 5.07 3.58
C ASN A 14 -9.80 4.17 2.34
N ARG A 15 -8.71 4.13 1.61
CA ARG A 15 -8.61 3.30 0.41
C ARG A 15 -8.37 1.85 0.78
N ILE A 16 -8.92 0.95 -0.03
CA ILE A 16 -8.68 -0.48 0.15
C ILE A 16 -7.28 -0.84 -0.33
N LEU A 17 -6.89 -0.30 -1.48
CA LEU A 17 -5.60 -0.56 -2.09
C LEU A 17 -4.80 0.74 -2.20
N LEU A 18 -3.49 0.62 -2.02
CA LEU A 18 -2.55 1.72 -2.16
C LEU A 18 -1.53 1.41 -3.24
N THR A 19 -1.08 2.44 -3.96
CA THR A 19 0.11 2.30 -4.79
C THR A 19 1.32 2.20 -3.86
N LEU A 20 2.49 1.83 -4.40
CA LEU A 20 3.69 1.76 -3.59
C LEU A 20 4.07 3.12 -3.02
N ASP A 21 3.91 4.18 -3.83
CA ASP A 21 4.19 5.55 -3.36
C ASP A 21 3.23 5.96 -2.26
N GLU A 22 1.95 5.62 -2.41
CA GLU A 22 0.96 5.93 -1.38
C GLU A 22 1.26 5.17 -0.09
N ALA A 23 1.67 3.91 -0.19
CA ALA A 23 2.02 3.12 0.97
C ALA A 23 3.23 3.71 1.69
N ALA A 24 4.21 4.19 0.95
CA ALA A 24 5.38 4.85 1.54
C ALA A 24 4.99 6.11 2.29
N SER A 25 4.13 6.94 1.70
CA SER A 25 3.62 8.16 2.36
C SER A 25 2.79 7.83 3.59
N TYR A 26 1.93 6.82 3.48
CA TYR A 26 1.02 6.44 4.53
C TYR A 26 1.75 5.90 5.77
N THR A 27 2.79 5.10 5.55
CA THR A 27 3.51 4.43 6.63
C THR A 27 4.74 5.20 7.12
N GLY A 28 5.27 6.09 6.28
CA GLY A 28 6.55 6.73 6.57
C GLY A 28 7.76 5.85 6.25
N ILE A 29 7.52 4.67 5.67
CA ILE A 29 8.61 3.78 5.24
C ILE A 29 9.11 4.26 3.88
N GLY A 30 10.44 4.22 3.67
CA GLY A 30 11.02 4.64 2.40
C GLY A 30 10.52 3.80 1.23
N ILE A 31 10.35 4.45 0.07
CA ILE A 31 9.80 3.80 -1.11
C ILE A 31 10.63 2.60 -1.57
N ASN A 32 11.94 2.67 -1.43
CA ASN A 32 12.79 1.56 -1.84
C ASN A 32 12.58 0.32 -0.98
N ARG A 33 12.33 0.52 0.31
CA ARG A 33 12.03 -0.60 1.20
C ARG A 33 10.65 -1.19 0.85
N ILE A 34 9.68 -0.33 0.60
CA ILE A 34 8.34 -0.79 0.17
C ILE A 34 8.46 -1.63 -1.10
N ARG A 35 9.24 -1.19 -2.08
CA ARG A 35 9.44 -1.96 -3.31
C ARG A 35 10.02 -3.33 -3.04
N ARG A 36 11.03 -3.41 -2.18
CA ARG A 36 11.66 -4.69 -1.84
C ARG A 36 10.68 -5.62 -1.14
N MET A 37 9.86 -5.06 -0.25
CA MET A 37 8.85 -5.86 0.45
C MET A 37 7.85 -6.47 -0.53
N THR A 38 7.48 -5.74 -1.57
CA THR A 38 6.52 -6.27 -2.55
C THR A 38 7.08 -7.38 -3.42
N LEU A 39 8.40 -7.60 -3.41
CA LEU A 39 9.02 -8.68 -4.17
C LEU A 39 9.12 -9.97 -3.36
N ASP A 40 8.86 -9.89 -2.06
CA ASP A 40 8.96 -11.04 -1.16
C ASP A 40 7.59 -11.70 -1.03
N PRO A 41 7.44 -12.97 -1.45
CA PRO A 41 6.15 -13.65 -1.40
C PRO A 41 5.64 -13.92 0.02
N ASN A 42 6.47 -13.73 1.03
CA ASN A 42 6.06 -13.93 2.41
C ASN A 42 5.18 -12.80 2.94
N TYR A 43 5.13 -11.65 2.24
CA TYR A 43 4.27 -10.55 2.65
C TYR A 43 2.90 -10.70 2.02
N GLU A 44 1.88 -10.80 2.86
CA GLU A 44 0.51 -11.06 2.40
C GLU A 44 -0.24 -9.81 1.95
N PHE A 45 0.34 -8.64 2.15
CA PHE A 45 -0.35 -7.39 1.83
C PHE A 45 -0.16 -6.93 0.38
N VAL A 46 0.52 -7.72 -0.44
CA VAL A 46 0.76 -7.38 -1.84
C VAL A 46 -0.29 -8.05 -2.73
N ILE A 47 -0.83 -7.29 -3.68
CA ILE A 47 -1.76 -7.82 -4.67
C ILE A 47 -1.38 -7.23 -6.03
N TYR A 48 -1.54 -8.02 -7.08
CA TYR A 48 -1.34 -7.56 -8.44
C TYR A 48 -2.68 -7.22 -9.07
N VAL A 49 -2.80 -5.99 -9.56
CA VAL A 49 -3.99 -5.55 -10.29
C VAL A 49 -3.53 -5.33 -11.73
N GLY A 50 -3.78 -6.32 -12.57
CA GLY A 50 -3.17 -6.36 -13.89
C GLY A 50 -1.66 -6.53 -13.73
N GLU A 51 -0.89 -5.60 -14.26
CA GLU A 51 0.57 -5.62 -14.17
C GLU A 51 1.10 -4.77 -13.02
N ARG A 52 0.22 -4.10 -12.28
CA ARG A 52 0.63 -3.20 -11.20
C ARG A 52 0.62 -3.91 -9.87
N ARG A 53 1.69 -3.72 -9.11
CA ARG A 53 1.73 -4.17 -7.71
C ARG A 53 1.05 -3.12 -6.87
N MET A 54 0.12 -3.57 -6.03
CA MET A 54 -0.61 -2.70 -5.12
C MET A 54 -0.51 -3.26 -3.71
N ILE A 55 -0.81 -2.44 -2.74
CA ILE A 55 -0.74 -2.82 -1.32
C ILE A 55 -2.16 -2.87 -0.75
N LYS A 56 -2.49 -3.97 -0.10
CA LYS A 56 -3.75 -4.09 0.66
C LYS A 56 -3.55 -3.33 1.97
N ARG A 57 -4.17 -2.15 2.09
CA ARG A 57 -3.91 -1.26 3.21
C ARG A 57 -4.15 -1.92 4.57
N LYS A 58 -5.27 -2.59 4.74
CA LYS A 58 -5.59 -3.22 6.02
C LYS A 58 -4.62 -4.32 6.40
N LYS A 59 -4.17 -5.10 5.44
CA LYS A 59 -3.18 -6.14 5.68
C LYS A 59 -1.82 -5.55 6.05
N LEU A 60 -1.46 -4.44 5.41
CA LEU A 60 -0.25 -3.73 5.77
C LEU A 60 -0.33 -3.20 7.21
N ASP A 61 -1.48 -2.61 7.58
CA ASP A 61 -1.70 -2.14 8.94
C ASP A 61 -1.52 -3.28 9.94
N GLU A 62 -2.13 -4.43 9.70
CA GLU A 62 -2.03 -5.60 10.58
C GLU A 62 -0.59 -6.06 10.72
N TYR A 63 0.14 -6.11 9.60
CA TYR A 63 1.53 -6.52 9.62
C TYR A 63 2.36 -5.59 10.50
N LEU A 64 2.20 -4.29 10.30
CA LEU A 64 2.98 -3.30 11.05
C LEU A 64 2.62 -3.26 12.53
N GLU A 65 1.38 -3.58 12.89
CA GLU A 65 0.96 -3.63 14.28
C GLU A 65 1.61 -4.75 15.06
N THR A 66 1.99 -5.82 14.38
CA THR A 66 2.50 -7.02 15.02
C THR A 66 4.02 -7.19 14.90
N HIS A 67 4.68 -6.27 14.22
CA HIS A 67 6.13 -6.34 14.00
C HIS A 67 6.81 -5.09 14.53
N TYR A 68 7.98 -5.27 15.13
CA TYR A 68 8.74 -4.18 15.72
C TYR A 68 9.82 -3.65 14.80
N ASP A 69 10.22 -4.43 13.82
CA ASP A 69 11.15 -3.98 12.79
C ASP A 69 10.86 -4.65 11.46
N ILE A 70 11.44 -4.10 10.41
CA ILE A 70 11.27 -4.66 9.06
C ILE A 70 12.57 -4.54 8.23
#